data_f97129690f40ea8400af32918e7d2dd2
#
_entry.id   f97129690f40ea8400af32918e7d2dd2
#
_cell.length_a   1.000
_cell.length_b   1.000
_cell.length_c   1.000
_cell.angle_alpha   90.00
_cell.angle_beta   90.00
_cell.angle_gamma   90.00
#
_symmetry.space_group_name_H-M   'P 1'
#
loop_
_entity.id
_entity.type
_entity.pdbx_description
1 polymer ?
#
loop_
_entity_poly.entity_id
_entity_poly.type
_entity_poly.pdbx_seq_one_letter_code
_entity_poly.pdbx_strand_id
1 'polypeptide(L)'
;MLITELKSRETIASLTEGKKVFIINCVGCKEVHFPEKEAAGLQKELSDGGNVTGVITTDYICNPENMELRLRSHMDEIQAADAVLVLSCGVGVQTVANYLEEKPVYAACDTYPLP
;
A
#
# COMPACT_ATOMS: atom_id res chain seq x y z
N MET A 1 -3.82 -15.87 -12.86
CA MET A 1 -3.05 -15.50 -11.64
C MET A 1 -2.14 -14.32 -11.94
N LEU A 2 -1.97 -13.45 -10.99
CA LEU A 2 -1.09 -12.29 -11.11
C LEU A 2 0.10 -12.40 -10.16
N ILE A 3 1.21 -11.79 -10.53
CA ILE A 3 2.36 -11.65 -9.65
C ILE A 3 2.54 -10.16 -9.36
N THR A 4 2.73 -9.82 -8.09
CA THR A 4 3.13 -8.47 -7.70
C THR A 4 4.59 -8.48 -7.27
N GLU A 5 5.33 -7.47 -7.69
CA GLU A 5 6.72 -7.28 -7.30
C GLU A 5 6.87 -5.87 -6.76
N LEU A 6 7.69 -5.70 -5.74
CA LEU A 6 8.00 -4.36 -5.23
C LEU A 6 8.72 -3.56 -6.31
N LYS A 7 8.38 -2.29 -6.42
CA LYS A 7 9.16 -1.34 -7.18
C LYS A 7 10.55 -1.22 -6.56
N SER A 8 11.53 -0.71 -7.30
CA SER A 8 12.88 -0.54 -6.75
C SER A 8 12.86 0.37 -5.52
N ARG A 9 13.82 0.16 -4.62
CA ARG A 9 13.96 1.02 -3.44
C ARG A 9 14.14 2.49 -3.82
N GLU A 10 14.85 2.75 -4.91
CA GLU A 10 15.06 4.11 -5.42
C GLU A 10 13.75 4.75 -5.84
N THR A 11 12.89 4.02 -6.54
CA THR A 11 11.58 4.51 -6.96
C THR A 11 10.71 4.83 -5.75
N ILE A 12 10.64 3.91 -4.79
CA ILE A 12 9.85 4.10 -3.57
C ILE A 12 10.37 5.27 -2.75
N ALA A 13 11.69 5.37 -2.59
CA ALA A 13 12.30 6.49 -1.89
C ALA A 13 11.97 7.83 -2.55
N SER A 14 12.00 7.87 -3.87
CA SER A 14 11.64 9.08 -4.64
C SER A 14 10.17 9.48 -4.43
N LEU A 15 9.26 8.50 -4.41
CA LEU A 15 7.82 8.74 -4.19
C LEU A 15 7.53 9.24 -2.77
N THR A 16 8.31 8.80 -1.79
CA THR A 16 8.04 9.07 -0.37
C THR A 16 8.96 10.11 0.25
N GLU A 17 9.92 10.63 -0.52
CA GLU A 17 10.91 11.58 -0.01
C GLU A 17 10.25 12.83 0.58
N GLY A 18 10.63 13.15 1.82
CA GLY A 18 10.10 14.32 2.52
C GLY A 18 8.64 14.21 2.92
N LYS A 19 8.05 13.03 2.81
CA LYS A 19 6.62 12.81 3.10
C LYS A 19 6.42 11.83 4.24
N LYS A 20 5.36 12.07 5.02
CA LYS A 20 4.86 11.09 5.97
C LYS A 20 3.88 10.20 5.22
N VAL A 21 4.00 8.90 5.37
CA VAL A 21 3.16 7.95 4.64
C VAL A 21 2.38 7.02 5.57
N PHE A 22 1.18 6.67 5.15
CA PHE A 22 0.41 5.58 5.74
C PHE A 22 0.54 4.38 4.80
N ILE A 23 0.84 3.20 5.35
CA ILE A 23 1.12 2.00 4.54
C ILE A 23 -0.04 1.02 4.61
N ILE A 24 -0.49 0.55 3.45
CA ILE A 24 -1.53 -0.47 3.35
C ILE A 24 -0.93 -1.68 2.62
N ASN A 25 -0.98 -2.85 3.28
CA ASN A 25 -0.57 -4.12 2.68
C ASN A 25 -1.78 -4.98 2.40
N CYS A 26 -1.88 -5.51 1.20
CA CYS A 26 -2.89 -6.49 0.84
C CYS A 26 -2.22 -7.85 0.61
N VAL A 27 -2.46 -8.80 1.50
CA VAL A 27 -1.76 -10.09 1.50
C VAL A 27 -2.65 -11.31 1.33
N GLY A 28 -3.96 -11.16 1.27
CA GLY A 28 -4.88 -12.28 1.38
C GLY A 28 -5.49 -12.81 0.09
N CYS A 29 -5.12 -12.30 -1.06
CA CYS A 29 -5.74 -12.68 -2.32
C CYS A 29 -5.13 -13.95 -2.90
N LYS A 30 -5.98 -14.95 -3.21
CA LYS A 30 -5.52 -16.22 -3.79
C LYS A 30 -5.07 -16.08 -5.24
N GLU A 31 -5.50 -15.04 -5.92
CA GLU A 31 -5.25 -14.83 -7.34
C GLU A 31 -3.98 -14.03 -7.61
N VAL A 32 -3.35 -13.51 -6.55
CA VAL A 32 -2.18 -12.66 -6.67
C VAL A 32 -1.08 -13.19 -5.75
N HIS A 33 0.09 -13.41 -6.33
CA HIS A 33 1.28 -13.69 -5.53
C HIS A 33 1.81 -12.37 -4.96
N PHE A 34 1.98 -12.31 -3.65
CA PHE A 34 2.42 -11.11 -2.95
C PHE A 34 3.81 -11.34 -2.31
N PRO A 35 4.77 -10.41 -2.47
CA PRO A 35 6.12 -10.56 -1.93
C PRO A 35 6.18 -10.17 -0.45
N GLU A 36 5.68 -11.03 0.43
CA GLU A 36 5.53 -10.73 1.87
C GLU A 36 6.82 -10.34 2.58
N LYS A 37 7.92 -11.05 2.28
CA LYS A 37 9.21 -10.80 2.95
C LYS A 37 9.78 -9.44 2.56
N GLU A 38 9.74 -9.15 1.27
CA GLU A 38 10.23 -7.88 0.73
C GLU A 38 9.38 -6.72 1.24
N ALA A 39 8.07 -6.92 1.31
CA ALA A 39 7.16 -5.92 1.84
C ALA A 39 7.43 -5.63 3.33
N ALA A 40 7.66 -6.66 4.13
CA ALA A 40 7.99 -6.50 5.55
C ALA A 40 9.30 -5.73 5.72
N GLY A 41 10.30 -6.02 4.89
CA GLY A 41 11.58 -5.30 4.90
C GLY A 41 11.42 -3.83 4.57
N LEU A 42 10.62 -3.52 3.55
CA LEU A 42 10.33 -2.14 3.17
C LEU A 42 9.63 -1.37 4.28
N GLN A 43 8.62 -1.98 4.90
CA GLN A 43 7.90 -1.35 6.00
C GLN A 43 8.83 -1.02 7.17
N LYS A 44 9.73 -1.94 7.49
CA LYS A 44 10.69 -1.73 8.57
C LYS A 44 11.61 -0.56 8.26
N GLU A 45 12.13 -0.50 7.04
CA GLU A 45 13.01 0.59 6.61
C GLU A 45 12.31 1.95 6.71
N LEU A 46 11.07 2.03 6.24
CA LEU A 46 10.30 3.27 6.28
C LEU A 46 9.94 3.67 7.70
N SER A 47 9.58 2.70 8.54
CA SER A 47 9.26 2.95 9.94
C SER A 47 10.48 3.42 10.74
N ASP A 48 11.64 2.82 10.49
CA ASP A 48 12.90 3.21 11.13
C ASP A 48 13.30 4.65 10.76
N GLY A 49 12.91 5.10 9.57
CA GLY A 49 13.11 6.48 9.13
C GLY A 49 12.19 7.50 9.81
N GLY A 50 11.20 7.05 10.57
CA GLY A 50 10.30 7.94 11.32
C GLY A 50 9.22 8.64 10.50
N ASN A 51 9.02 8.23 9.25
CA ASN A 51 8.10 8.89 8.33
C ASN A 51 6.81 8.09 8.07
N VAL A 52 6.47 7.15 8.95
CA VAL A 52 5.26 6.33 8.81
C VAL A 52 4.26 6.71 9.90
N THR A 53 3.04 7.09 9.49
CA THR A 53 1.98 7.44 10.44
C THR A 53 1.21 6.22 10.93
N GLY A 54 1.20 5.14 10.16
CA GLY A 54 0.56 3.90 10.53
C GLY A 54 0.70 2.86 9.43
N VAL A 55 0.42 1.61 9.78
CA VAL A 55 0.48 0.48 8.85
C VAL A 55 -0.72 -0.43 9.13
N ILE A 56 -1.39 -0.86 8.07
CA ILE A 56 -2.35 -1.96 8.18
C ILE A 56 -1.98 -3.08 7.21
N THR A 57 -2.24 -4.30 7.63
CA THR A 57 -2.11 -5.48 6.79
C THR A 57 -3.50 -6.12 6.70
N THR A 58 -3.99 -6.29 5.50
CA THR A 58 -5.34 -6.75 5.27
C THR A 58 -5.41 -7.58 3.98
N ASP A 59 -6.62 -7.93 3.57
CA ASP A 59 -6.89 -8.70 2.36
C ASP A 59 -8.00 -8.05 1.54
N TYR A 60 -8.08 -8.43 0.28
CA TYR A 60 -9.16 -8.04 -0.64
C TYR A 60 -9.51 -6.55 -0.62
N ILE A 61 -8.50 -5.67 -0.59
CA ILE A 61 -8.76 -4.23 -0.65
C ILE A 61 -9.31 -3.79 -2.01
N CYS A 62 -9.27 -4.65 -3.02
CA CYS A 62 -9.95 -4.43 -4.29
C CYS A 62 -11.48 -4.42 -4.15
N ASN A 63 -12.02 -4.98 -3.07
CA ASN A 63 -13.45 -4.87 -2.74
C ASN A 63 -13.66 -3.56 -1.99
N PRO A 64 -14.44 -2.60 -2.55
CA PRO A 64 -14.62 -1.28 -1.92
C PRO A 64 -15.20 -1.32 -0.51
N GLU A 65 -16.16 -2.21 -0.26
CA GLU A 65 -16.78 -2.32 1.07
C GLU A 65 -15.81 -2.83 2.11
N ASN A 66 -15.02 -3.85 1.77
CA ASN A 66 -14.01 -4.39 2.67
C ASN A 66 -12.91 -3.35 2.96
N MET A 67 -12.45 -2.68 1.93
CA MET A 67 -11.43 -1.65 2.04
C MET A 67 -11.90 -0.50 2.94
N GLU A 68 -13.11 0.00 2.73
CA GLU A 68 -13.68 1.06 3.55
C GLU A 68 -13.77 0.64 5.03
N LEU A 69 -14.24 -0.58 5.28
CA LEU A 69 -14.35 -1.12 6.62
C LEU A 69 -12.99 -1.17 7.31
N ARG A 70 -11.95 -1.61 6.60
CA ARG A 70 -10.59 -1.71 7.14
C ARG A 70 -9.96 -0.35 7.41
N LEU A 71 -10.20 0.64 6.55
CA LEU A 71 -9.59 1.95 6.70
C LEU A 71 -10.31 2.86 7.69
N ARG A 72 -11.57 2.58 7.99
CA ARG A 72 -12.42 3.45 8.82
C ARG A 72 -11.78 3.79 10.18
N SER A 73 -11.18 2.83 10.85
CA SER A 73 -10.57 3.02 12.17
C SER A 73 -9.18 3.69 12.11
N HIS A 74 -8.64 3.89 10.90
CA HIS A 74 -7.31 4.46 10.69
C HIS A 74 -7.33 5.83 10.01
N MET A 75 -8.52 6.44 9.89
CA MET A 75 -8.64 7.71 9.16
C MET A 75 -7.81 8.84 9.77
N ASP A 76 -7.63 8.85 11.09
CA ASP A 76 -6.79 9.86 11.74
C ASP A 76 -5.33 9.73 11.31
N GLU A 77 -4.82 8.50 11.24
CA GLU A 77 -3.46 8.22 10.79
C GLU A 77 -3.28 8.56 9.31
N ILE A 78 -4.30 8.26 8.49
CA ILE A 78 -4.31 8.58 7.06
C ILE A 78 -4.31 10.09 6.86
N GLN A 79 -5.10 10.83 7.61
CA GLN A 79 -5.15 12.29 7.50
C GLN A 79 -3.84 12.94 7.94
N ALA A 80 -3.15 12.35 8.92
CA ALA A 80 -1.85 12.84 9.36
C ALA A 80 -0.74 12.57 8.34
N ALA A 81 -0.94 11.65 7.41
CA ALA A 81 0.03 11.34 6.37
C ALA A 81 -0.07 12.32 5.21
N ASP A 82 1.04 12.54 4.52
CA ASP A 82 1.07 13.32 3.29
C ASP A 82 0.65 12.49 2.08
N ALA A 83 0.81 11.17 2.18
CA ALA A 83 0.47 10.24 1.11
C ALA A 83 0.21 8.85 1.68
N VAL A 84 -0.43 8.01 0.87
CA VAL A 84 -0.68 6.60 1.20
C VAL A 84 0.13 5.73 0.23
N LEU A 85 0.89 4.80 0.78
CA LEU A 85 1.68 3.84 0.01
C LEU A 85 0.97 2.48 0.08
N VAL A 86 0.56 1.97 -1.07
CA VAL A 86 -0.22 0.73 -1.15
C VAL A 86 0.61 -0.39 -1.75
N LEU A 87 0.78 -1.46 -0.98
CA LEU A 87 1.45 -2.67 -1.40
C LEU A 87 0.37 -3.69 -1.78
N SER A 88 -0.06 -3.66 -3.03
CA SER A 88 -1.08 -4.55 -3.56
C SER A 88 -1.00 -4.61 -5.09
N CYS A 89 -1.90 -5.41 -5.71
CA CYS A 89 -2.08 -5.35 -7.16
C CYS A 89 -2.72 -4.01 -7.56
N GLY A 90 -2.67 -3.70 -8.85
CA GLY A 90 -3.19 -2.42 -9.38
C GLY A 90 -4.66 -2.15 -9.07
N VAL A 91 -5.48 -3.19 -9.00
CA VAL A 91 -6.91 -3.05 -8.66
C VAL A 91 -7.08 -2.52 -7.24
N GLY A 92 -6.31 -3.06 -6.29
CA GLY A 92 -6.34 -2.58 -4.90
C GLY A 92 -5.90 -1.14 -4.78
N VAL A 93 -4.85 -0.75 -5.50
CA VAL A 93 -4.37 0.65 -5.53
C VAL A 93 -5.47 1.58 -6.04
N GLN A 94 -6.14 1.19 -7.13
CA GLN A 94 -7.20 2.01 -7.72
C GLN A 94 -8.39 2.16 -6.77
N THR A 95 -8.75 1.11 -6.07
CA THR A 95 -9.85 1.13 -5.10
C THR A 95 -9.55 2.10 -3.95
N VAL A 96 -8.33 2.06 -3.41
CA VAL A 96 -7.91 2.99 -2.36
C VAL A 96 -7.89 4.43 -2.88
N ALA A 97 -7.35 4.65 -4.07
CA ALA A 97 -7.27 5.99 -4.66
C ALA A 97 -8.66 6.58 -4.87
N ASN A 98 -9.64 5.78 -5.29
CA ASN A 98 -11.02 6.23 -5.48
C ASN A 98 -11.68 6.61 -4.15
N TYR A 99 -11.36 5.90 -3.08
CA TYR A 99 -11.91 6.18 -1.75
C TYR A 99 -11.28 7.42 -1.11
N LEU A 100 -9.96 7.60 -1.28
CA LEU A 100 -9.20 8.69 -0.67
C LEU A 100 -8.91 9.79 -1.72
N GLU A 101 -9.96 10.37 -2.28
CA GLU A 101 -9.86 11.29 -3.42
C GLU A 101 -8.89 12.46 -3.24
N GLU A 102 -8.79 13.00 -2.03
CA GLU A 102 -7.94 14.17 -1.75
C GLU A 102 -6.52 13.83 -1.31
N LYS A 103 -6.21 12.55 -1.13
CA LYS A 103 -4.91 12.11 -0.64
C LYS A 103 -4.13 11.45 -1.77
N PRO A 104 -2.87 11.82 -2.01
CA PRO A 104 -2.04 11.10 -2.97
C PRO A 104 -1.89 9.64 -2.56
N VAL A 105 -2.13 8.73 -3.50
CA VAL A 105 -2.01 7.30 -3.30
C VAL A 105 -0.99 6.75 -4.29
N TYR A 106 0.06 6.13 -3.78
CA TYR A 106 1.15 5.59 -4.59
C TYR A 106 1.18 4.08 -4.54
N ALA A 107 1.40 3.46 -5.69
CA ALA A 107 1.62 2.02 -5.78
C ALA A 107 3.06 1.69 -5.45
N ALA A 108 3.27 0.79 -4.50
CA ALA A 108 4.61 0.30 -4.16
C ALA A 108 4.99 -0.94 -4.97
N CYS A 109 4.05 -1.53 -5.68
CA CYS A 109 4.25 -2.76 -6.46
C CYS A 109 3.86 -2.57 -7.92
N ASP A 110 4.51 -3.34 -8.78
CA ASP A 110 4.09 -3.54 -10.15
C ASP A 110 3.37 -4.89 -10.24
N THR A 111 2.38 -4.98 -11.12
CA THR A 111 1.57 -6.20 -11.28
C THR A 111 1.78 -6.78 -12.67
N TYR A 112 2.09 -8.07 -12.73
CA TYR A 112 2.34 -8.79 -13.98
C TYR A 112 1.46 -10.02 -14.08
N PRO A 113 0.94 -10.34 -15.28
CA PRO A 113 0.25 -11.61 -15.47
C PRO A 113 1.25 -12.75 -15.47
N LEU A 114 0.84 -13.91 -14.94
CA LEU A 114 1.63 -15.14 -15.10
C LEU A 114 1.46 -15.63 -16.55
N PRO A 115 2.56 -16.05 -17.19
CA PRO A 115 2.48 -16.64 -18.53
C PRO A 115 1.71 -17.96 -18.55
#